data_a21e7591d584010ea0faf2c9cddfb1ee
#
_entry.id   a21e7591d584010ea0faf2c9cddfb1ee
#
_cell.length_a   1.000
_cell.length_b   1.000
_cell.length_c   1.000
_cell.angle_alpha   90.00
_cell.angle_beta   90.00
_cell.angle_gamma   90.00
#
_symmetry.space_group_name_H-M   'P 1'
#
loop_
_entity.id
_entity.type
_entity.pdbx_description
1 polymer ?
#
loop_
_entity_poly.entity_id
_entity_poly.type
_entity_poly.pdbx_seq_one_letter_code
_entity_poly.pdbx_strand_id
1 'polypeptide(L)'
;MEIEPRFNYDSLRAQKARFSVRFGNAWHIVAIAVGIMMVLLGLWSLIEHGAIGWLLFGLSGPMIMVSIWWEKDLKTAEISKNPKTIDDVMAADVLGKLPRRPTPIDITEAITGTRAGQFLAVRLGLTPNFLRNISVDDPDRTEQIWKAAIEIWQSTESPKITSAVLAAAI
;
A
#
# COMPACT_ATOMS: atom_id res chain seq x y z
N MET A 1 14.76 -18.68 2.47
CA MET A 1 13.43 -18.54 1.82
C MET A 1 13.68 -17.84 0.51
N GLU A 2 13.36 -18.50 -0.61
CA GLU A 2 13.67 -17.99 -1.94
C GLU A 2 12.48 -17.16 -2.44
N ILE A 3 12.70 -15.86 -2.60
CA ILE A 3 11.71 -14.92 -3.14
C ILE A 3 12.16 -14.58 -4.55
N GLU A 4 11.25 -14.73 -5.50
CA GLU A 4 11.54 -14.33 -6.88
C GLU A 4 11.67 -12.80 -6.99
N PRO A 5 12.71 -12.27 -7.65
CA PRO A 5 12.87 -10.85 -7.91
C PRO A 5 11.93 -10.38 -9.03
N ARG A 6 10.66 -10.79 -8.92
CA ARG A 6 9.59 -10.49 -9.88
C ARG A 6 8.50 -9.69 -9.20
N PHE A 7 8.10 -8.60 -9.84
CA PHE A 7 6.99 -7.78 -9.40
C PHE A 7 5.68 -8.24 -10.05
N ASN A 8 4.68 -8.56 -9.22
CA ASN A 8 3.34 -8.93 -9.68
C ASN A 8 2.35 -7.77 -9.45
N TYR A 9 2.12 -6.99 -10.51
CA TYR A 9 1.18 -5.87 -10.47
C TYR A 9 -0.26 -6.27 -10.16
N ASP A 10 -0.69 -7.45 -10.63
CA ASP A 10 -2.08 -7.90 -10.53
C ASP A 10 -2.36 -8.68 -9.22
N SER A 11 -1.39 -8.78 -8.31
CA SER A 11 -1.61 -9.37 -7.00
C SER A 11 -2.69 -8.60 -6.21
N LEU A 12 -3.48 -9.32 -5.42
CA LEU A 12 -4.53 -8.71 -4.58
C LEU A 12 -3.94 -7.63 -3.65
N ARG A 13 -2.73 -7.86 -3.15
CA ARG A 13 -2.04 -6.92 -2.29
C ARG A 13 -1.66 -5.63 -3.04
N ALA A 14 -1.15 -5.74 -4.26
CA ALA A 14 -0.81 -4.59 -5.09
C ALA A 14 -2.07 -3.79 -5.48
N GLN A 15 -3.18 -4.47 -5.77
CA GLN A 15 -4.47 -3.82 -6.04
C GLN A 15 -4.99 -3.05 -4.83
N LYS A 16 -4.97 -3.65 -3.65
CA LYS A 16 -5.36 -3.01 -2.38
C LYS A 16 -4.48 -1.80 -2.07
N ALA A 17 -3.15 -1.94 -2.23
CA ALA A 17 -2.21 -0.86 -1.99
C ALA A 17 -2.47 0.35 -2.92
N ARG A 18 -2.71 0.12 -4.21
CA ARG A 18 -3.07 1.19 -5.17
C ARG A 18 -4.39 1.86 -4.81
N PHE A 19 -5.40 1.08 -4.43
CA PHE A 19 -6.67 1.62 -3.99
C PHE A 19 -6.47 2.53 -2.76
N SER A 20 -5.71 2.08 -1.78
CA SER A 20 -5.40 2.86 -0.57
C SER A 20 -4.64 4.15 -0.89
N VAL A 21 -3.65 4.09 -1.78
CA VAL A 21 -2.90 5.29 -2.20
C VAL A 21 -3.79 6.27 -2.97
N ARG A 22 -4.66 5.76 -3.84
CA ARG A 22 -5.55 6.60 -4.67
C ARG A 22 -6.64 7.28 -3.86
N PHE A 23 -7.27 6.57 -2.95
CA PHE A 23 -8.40 7.09 -2.15
C PHE A 23 -7.96 7.57 -0.76
N GLY A 24 -6.78 7.18 -0.31
CA GLY A 24 -6.17 7.59 0.96
C GLY A 24 -7.07 7.34 2.17
N ASN A 25 -6.89 8.17 3.19
CA ASN A 25 -7.75 8.16 4.38
C ASN A 25 -9.17 8.67 4.08
N ALA A 26 -9.40 9.37 2.95
CA ALA A 26 -10.71 9.92 2.61
C ALA A 26 -11.75 8.82 2.44
N TRP A 27 -11.40 7.71 1.79
CA TRP A 27 -12.32 6.57 1.64
C TRP A 27 -12.75 5.99 2.98
N HIS A 28 -11.81 5.81 3.90
CA HIS A 28 -12.08 5.28 5.21
C HIS A 28 -13.03 6.19 6.01
N ILE A 29 -12.75 7.49 6.01
CA ILE A 29 -13.60 8.49 6.68
C ILE A 29 -15.00 8.52 6.05
N VAL A 30 -15.09 8.52 4.72
CA VAL A 30 -16.38 8.51 4.00
C VAL A 30 -17.15 7.23 4.31
N ALA A 31 -16.51 6.06 4.29
CA ALA A 31 -17.18 4.79 4.57
C ALA A 31 -17.73 4.73 6.01
N ILE A 32 -16.97 5.22 6.99
CA ILE A 32 -17.44 5.32 8.39
C ILE A 32 -18.59 6.32 8.49
N ALA A 33 -18.47 7.51 7.89
CA ALA A 33 -19.53 8.52 7.93
C ALA A 33 -20.84 8.03 7.31
N VAL A 34 -20.75 7.34 6.15
CA VAL A 34 -21.93 6.71 5.52
C VAL A 34 -22.50 5.61 6.40
N GLY A 35 -21.66 4.77 7.01
CA GLY A 35 -22.11 3.74 7.95
C GLY A 35 -22.86 4.33 9.14
N ILE A 36 -22.34 5.39 9.77
CA ILE A 36 -23.00 6.11 10.86
C ILE A 36 -24.33 6.71 10.40
N MET A 37 -24.35 7.34 9.22
CA MET A 37 -25.56 7.90 8.65
C MET A 37 -26.62 6.82 8.41
N MET A 38 -26.23 5.64 7.94
CA MET A 38 -27.13 4.49 7.75
C MET A 38 -27.69 3.99 9.09
N VAL A 39 -26.91 4.02 10.19
CA VAL A 39 -27.39 3.70 11.52
C VAL A 39 -28.47 4.70 11.95
N LEU A 40 -28.23 5.99 11.82
CA LEU A 40 -29.16 7.04 12.23
C LEU A 40 -30.46 7.00 11.42
N LEU A 41 -30.36 6.88 10.10
CA LEU A 41 -31.52 6.74 9.22
C LEU A 41 -32.26 5.42 9.46
N GLY A 42 -31.54 4.34 9.76
CA GLY A 42 -32.13 3.04 10.12
C GLY A 42 -32.94 3.14 11.40
N LEU A 43 -32.43 3.77 12.44
CA LEU A 43 -33.14 4.00 13.70
C LEU A 43 -34.40 4.85 13.51
N TRP A 44 -34.30 5.92 12.72
CA TRP A 44 -35.47 6.73 12.39
C TRP A 44 -36.51 5.93 11.60
N SER A 45 -36.09 5.25 10.53
CA SER A 45 -37.00 4.48 9.68
C SER A 45 -37.65 3.28 10.41
N LEU A 46 -37.04 2.75 11.48
CA LEU A 46 -37.67 1.73 12.33
C LEU A 46 -38.96 2.23 12.96
N ILE A 47 -39.07 3.53 13.27
CA ILE A 47 -40.24 4.15 13.89
C ILE A 47 -41.39 4.24 12.87
N GLU A 48 -41.07 4.58 11.61
CA GLU A 48 -42.07 4.88 10.58
C GLU A 48 -42.33 3.69 9.60
N HIS A 49 -41.28 2.96 9.23
CA HIS A 49 -41.32 1.99 8.12
C HIS A 49 -40.78 0.59 8.45
N GLY A 50 -40.55 0.27 9.68
CA GLY A 50 -40.12 -1.04 10.22
C GLY A 50 -39.07 -1.81 9.41
N ALA A 51 -39.50 -2.44 8.30
CA ALA A 51 -38.63 -3.33 7.51
C ALA A 51 -37.42 -2.63 6.87
N ILE A 52 -37.58 -1.41 6.35
CA ILE A 52 -36.50 -0.63 5.71
C ILE A 52 -35.46 -0.23 6.76
N GLY A 53 -35.93 0.14 7.97
CA GLY A 53 -35.04 0.48 9.09
C GLY A 53 -34.13 -0.68 9.48
N TRP A 54 -34.65 -1.89 9.57
CA TRP A 54 -33.84 -3.07 9.85
C TRP A 54 -32.81 -3.37 8.77
N LEU A 55 -33.15 -3.16 7.49
CA LEU A 55 -32.23 -3.35 6.38
C LEU A 55 -31.07 -2.35 6.42
N LEU A 56 -31.36 -1.07 6.63
CA LEU A 56 -30.34 -0.01 6.75
C LEU A 56 -29.43 -0.27 7.95
N PHE A 57 -30.01 -0.59 9.10
CA PHE A 57 -29.26 -0.91 10.31
C PHE A 57 -28.38 -2.13 10.12
N GLY A 58 -28.90 -3.19 9.50
CA GLY A 58 -28.15 -4.41 9.22
C GLY A 58 -26.97 -4.22 8.26
N LEU A 59 -27.09 -3.34 7.25
CA LEU A 59 -26.02 -3.05 6.30
C LEU A 59 -24.95 -2.10 6.85
N SER A 60 -25.27 -1.27 7.84
CA SER A 60 -24.32 -0.32 8.43
C SER A 60 -23.14 -0.99 9.14
N GLY A 61 -23.40 -2.04 9.89
CA GLY A 61 -22.38 -2.80 10.64
C GLY A 61 -21.30 -3.41 9.74
N PRO A 62 -21.67 -4.22 8.75
CA PRO A 62 -20.72 -4.75 7.77
C PRO A 62 -19.90 -3.68 7.06
N MET A 63 -20.50 -2.56 6.67
CA MET A 63 -19.79 -1.47 6.00
C MET A 63 -18.71 -0.83 6.87
N ILE A 64 -19.01 -0.54 8.12
CA ILE A 64 -18.02 -0.01 9.09
C ILE A 64 -16.93 -1.06 9.35
N MET A 65 -17.33 -2.31 9.56
CA MET A 65 -16.40 -3.41 9.86
C MET A 65 -15.42 -3.67 8.71
N VAL A 66 -15.90 -3.72 7.47
CA VAL A 66 -15.05 -3.87 6.27
C VAL A 66 -14.09 -2.69 6.15
N SER A 67 -14.53 -1.46 6.42
CA SER A 67 -13.68 -0.28 6.37
C SER A 67 -12.53 -0.34 7.39
N ILE A 68 -12.83 -0.71 8.65
CA ILE A 68 -11.83 -0.85 9.71
C ILE A 68 -10.88 -2.02 9.41
N TRP A 69 -11.42 -3.16 8.98
CA TRP A 69 -10.60 -4.32 8.62
C TRP A 69 -9.66 -4.02 7.46
N TRP A 70 -10.15 -3.33 6.43
CA TRP A 70 -9.36 -2.92 5.27
C TRP A 70 -8.19 -2.03 5.65
N GLU A 71 -8.43 -1.02 6.50
CA GLU A 71 -7.38 -0.15 6.99
C GLU A 71 -6.32 -0.94 7.79
N LYS A 72 -6.78 -1.84 8.66
CA LYS A 72 -5.90 -2.68 9.47
C LYS A 72 -5.06 -3.62 8.60
N ASP A 73 -5.66 -4.29 7.62
CA ASP A 73 -4.99 -5.21 6.69
C ASP A 73 -3.91 -4.50 5.86
N LEU A 74 -4.15 -3.26 5.42
CA LEU A 74 -3.19 -2.48 4.67
C LEU A 74 -2.06 -1.88 5.52
N LYS A 75 -2.38 -1.38 6.71
CA LYS A 75 -1.37 -0.80 7.62
C LYS A 75 -0.52 -1.84 8.31
N THR A 76 -1.10 -2.95 8.67
CA THR A 76 -0.46 -4.07 9.37
C THR A 76 -0.09 -5.21 8.45
N ALA A 77 -0.19 -5.04 7.11
CA ALA A 77 0.11 -6.10 6.16
C ALA A 77 1.45 -6.75 6.50
N GLU A 78 1.36 -7.71 7.40
CA GLU A 78 2.44 -8.62 7.69
C GLU A 78 2.83 -9.32 6.39
N ILE A 79 4.09 -9.67 6.30
CA ILE A 79 4.61 -10.50 5.22
C ILE A 79 3.68 -11.70 5.06
N SER A 80 3.29 -11.99 3.84
CA SER A 80 2.57 -13.24 3.54
C SER A 80 3.30 -14.40 4.19
N LYS A 81 2.60 -15.31 4.84
CA LYS A 81 3.24 -16.49 5.48
C LYS A 81 4.12 -17.29 4.51
N ASN A 82 3.86 -17.19 3.22
CA ASN A 82 4.65 -17.77 2.13
C ASN A 82 4.80 -16.74 1.00
N PRO A 83 5.66 -15.72 1.15
CA PRO A 83 5.90 -14.77 0.09
C PRO A 83 6.62 -15.44 -1.08
N LYS A 84 6.10 -15.21 -2.28
CA LYS A 84 6.66 -15.77 -3.53
C LYS A 84 7.34 -14.70 -4.36
N THR A 85 6.82 -13.49 -4.34
CA THR A 85 7.26 -12.37 -5.16
C THR A 85 7.57 -11.15 -4.30
N ILE A 86 8.32 -10.20 -4.84
CA ILE A 86 8.76 -9.02 -4.08
C ILE A 86 7.58 -8.16 -3.58
N ASP A 87 6.47 -8.13 -4.29
CA ASP A 87 5.26 -7.40 -3.86
C ASP A 87 4.64 -7.95 -2.58
N ASP A 88 4.85 -9.23 -2.26
CA ASP A 88 4.37 -9.85 -1.02
C ASP A 88 5.07 -9.32 0.24
N VAL A 89 6.29 -8.81 0.09
CA VAL A 89 7.12 -8.29 1.19
C VAL A 89 7.30 -6.77 1.16
N MET A 90 6.88 -6.12 0.07
CA MET A 90 7.04 -4.66 -0.10
C MET A 90 6.06 -3.87 0.79
N ALA A 91 6.47 -2.71 1.26
CA ALA A 91 5.59 -1.79 1.99
C ALA A 91 4.46 -1.27 1.10
N ALA A 92 3.24 -1.19 1.64
CA ALA A 92 2.05 -0.85 0.86
C ALA A 92 2.08 0.57 0.27
N ASP A 93 2.72 1.51 0.94
CA ASP A 93 2.88 2.90 0.50
C ASP A 93 3.76 3.04 -0.75
N VAL A 94 4.77 2.20 -0.89
CA VAL A 94 5.60 2.11 -2.10
C VAL A 94 4.87 1.30 -3.16
N LEU A 95 4.37 0.11 -2.79
CA LEU A 95 3.68 -0.82 -3.69
C LEU A 95 2.51 -0.16 -4.44
N GLY A 96 1.77 0.71 -3.75
CA GLY A 96 0.62 1.41 -4.33
C GLY A 96 0.98 2.47 -5.38
N LYS A 97 2.25 2.85 -5.51
CA LYS A 97 2.73 3.87 -6.45
C LYS A 97 3.42 3.29 -7.68
N LEU A 98 3.77 2.01 -7.64
CA LEU A 98 4.47 1.38 -8.75
C LEU A 98 3.53 1.10 -9.93
N PRO A 99 3.95 1.41 -11.17
CA PRO A 99 3.22 1.07 -12.38
C PRO A 99 3.30 -0.43 -12.70
N ARG A 100 2.62 -0.84 -13.76
CA ARG A 100 2.56 -2.25 -14.17
C ARG A 100 3.92 -2.83 -14.56
N ARG A 101 4.78 -2.01 -15.15
CA ARG A 101 6.16 -2.34 -15.52
C ARG A 101 7.06 -1.27 -14.95
N PRO A 102 7.45 -1.41 -13.68
CA PRO A 102 8.26 -0.39 -13.03
C PRO A 102 9.64 -0.32 -13.64
N THR A 103 10.07 0.89 -13.98
CA THR A 103 11.43 1.24 -14.36
C THR A 103 12.20 1.70 -13.11
N PRO A 104 13.54 1.80 -13.14
CA PRO A 104 14.31 2.38 -12.04
C PRO A 104 13.85 3.80 -11.66
N ILE A 105 13.42 4.58 -12.63
CA ILE A 105 12.87 5.93 -12.42
C ILE A 105 11.56 5.86 -11.64
N ASP A 106 10.65 4.96 -12.02
CA ASP A 106 9.38 4.77 -11.30
C ASP A 106 9.59 4.32 -9.86
N ILE A 107 10.58 3.45 -9.62
CA ILE A 107 10.94 3.03 -8.26
C ILE A 107 11.42 4.23 -7.44
N THR A 108 12.27 5.06 -8.02
CA THR A 108 12.76 6.29 -7.40
C THR A 108 11.63 7.26 -7.08
N GLU A 109 10.70 7.46 -8.00
CA GLU A 109 9.51 8.31 -7.80
C GLU A 109 8.57 7.71 -6.73
N ALA A 110 8.39 6.40 -6.71
CA ALA A 110 7.61 5.73 -5.68
C ALA A 110 8.23 5.93 -4.29
N ILE A 111 9.56 5.80 -4.15
CA ILE A 111 10.28 6.03 -2.91
C ILE A 111 10.08 7.47 -2.44
N THR A 112 10.43 8.45 -3.27
CA THR A 112 10.37 9.88 -2.93
C THR A 112 8.95 10.36 -2.69
N GLY A 113 7.97 9.70 -3.26
CA GLY A 113 6.56 9.95 -3.02
C GLY A 113 6.06 9.48 -1.65
N THR A 114 6.79 8.63 -0.92
CA THR A 114 6.39 8.19 0.43
C THR A 114 6.87 9.17 1.50
N ARG A 115 6.19 9.20 2.67
CA ARG A 115 6.61 10.03 3.81
C ARG A 115 8.01 9.66 4.31
N ALA A 116 8.29 8.36 4.39
CA ALA A 116 9.58 7.84 4.80
C ALA A 116 10.67 8.19 3.78
N GLY A 117 10.39 8.09 2.49
CA GLY A 117 11.32 8.45 1.42
C GLY A 117 11.61 9.95 1.38
N GLN A 118 10.61 10.80 1.62
CA GLN A 118 10.83 12.25 1.75
C GLN A 118 11.75 12.58 2.94
N PHE A 119 11.55 11.92 4.08
CA PHE A 119 12.42 12.08 5.23
C PHE A 119 13.87 11.66 4.94
N LEU A 120 14.04 10.52 4.25
CA LEU A 120 15.35 10.04 3.81
C LEU A 120 16.01 11.02 2.83
N ALA A 121 15.24 11.51 1.86
CA ALA A 121 15.72 12.48 0.88
C ALA A 121 16.30 13.74 1.56
N VAL A 122 15.59 14.26 2.56
CA VAL A 122 16.08 15.43 3.34
C VAL A 122 17.32 15.10 4.17
N ARG A 123 17.31 13.95 4.86
CA ARG A 123 18.41 13.56 5.76
C ARG A 123 19.70 13.17 5.05
N LEU A 124 19.58 12.51 3.90
CA LEU A 124 20.72 11.97 3.14
C LEU A 124 21.11 12.88 1.95
N GLY A 125 20.43 14.00 1.76
CA GLY A 125 20.63 14.83 0.57
C GLY A 125 20.22 14.17 -0.75
N LEU A 126 19.46 13.07 -0.67
CA LEU A 126 18.94 12.34 -1.82
C LEU A 126 17.75 13.10 -2.40
N THR A 127 18.02 14.16 -3.13
CA THR A 127 16.93 14.88 -3.82
C THR A 127 16.32 14.00 -4.91
N PRO A 128 15.03 14.19 -5.25
CA PRO A 128 14.40 13.46 -6.38
C PRO A 128 15.20 13.59 -7.67
N ASN A 129 15.79 14.75 -7.94
CA ASN A 129 16.63 14.98 -9.11
C ASN A 129 17.95 14.17 -9.05
N PHE A 130 18.58 14.07 -7.88
CA PHE A 130 19.77 13.25 -7.71
C PHE A 130 19.47 11.78 -7.98
N LEU A 131 18.42 11.24 -7.37
CA LEU A 131 18.01 9.85 -7.56
C LEU A 131 17.62 9.58 -9.02
N ARG A 132 16.93 10.52 -9.67
CA ARG A 132 16.59 10.41 -11.09
C ARG A 132 17.81 10.42 -12.00
N ASN A 133 18.85 11.18 -11.66
CA ASN A 133 20.09 11.24 -12.44
C ASN A 133 20.96 9.99 -12.32
N ILE A 134 20.90 9.27 -11.19
CA ILE A 134 21.61 8.00 -11.01
C ILE A 134 20.80 6.80 -11.51
N SER A 135 19.49 6.96 -11.70
CA SER A 135 18.61 5.93 -12.23
C SER A 135 18.71 5.90 -13.75
N VAL A 136 19.47 4.94 -14.27
CA VAL A 136 19.50 4.68 -15.72
C VAL A 136 18.24 3.89 -16.08
N ASP A 137 17.56 4.30 -17.17
CA ASP A 137 16.35 3.62 -17.66
C ASP A 137 16.74 2.35 -18.43
N ASP A 138 17.10 1.32 -17.67
CA ASP A 138 17.50 0.01 -18.16
C ASP A 138 16.63 -1.07 -17.49
N PRO A 139 15.87 -1.87 -18.27
CA PRO A 139 15.04 -2.95 -17.73
C PRO A 139 15.82 -3.98 -16.90
N ASP A 140 17.05 -4.31 -17.30
CA ASP A 140 17.90 -5.28 -16.59
C ASP A 140 18.28 -4.74 -15.21
N ARG A 141 18.42 -3.42 -15.06
CA ARG A 141 18.70 -2.77 -13.80
C ARG A 141 17.54 -2.86 -12.81
N THR A 142 16.32 -2.88 -13.28
CA THR A 142 15.14 -3.09 -12.42
C THR A 142 15.22 -4.42 -11.70
N GLU A 143 15.58 -5.50 -12.39
CA GLU A 143 15.72 -6.82 -11.76
C GLU A 143 16.89 -6.84 -10.76
N GLN A 144 17.98 -6.15 -11.06
CA GLN A 144 19.12 -6.00 -10.13
C GLN A 144 18.71 -5.26 -8.86
N ILE A 145 17.93 -4.17 -8.97
CA ILE A 145 17.39 -3.44 -7.82
C ILE A 145 16.51 -4.36 -6.97
N TRP A 146 15.66 -5.18 -7.59
CA TRP A 146 14.83 -6.13 -6.84
C TRP A 146 15.66 -7.18 -6.11
N LYS A 147 16.70 -7.74 -6.74
CA LYS A 147 17.62 -8.68 -6.11
C LYS A 147 18.35 -8.05 -4.93
N ALA A 148 18.93 -6.87 -5.12
CA ALA A 148 19.61 -6.13 -4.05
C ALA A 148 18.65 -5.77 -2.90
N ALA A 149 17.42 -5.35 -3.20
CA ALA A 149 16.43 -5.05 -2.18
C ALA A 149 16.05 -6.28 -1.35
N ILE A 150 15.94 -7.46 -1.96
CA ILE A 150 15.67 -8.72 -1.27
C ILE A 150 16.85 -9.10 -0.37
N GLU A 151 18.09 -8.99 -0.85
CA GLU A 151 19.30 -9.28 -0.08
C GLU A 151 19.44 -8.37 1.14
N ILE A 152 19.27 -7.05 0.95
CA ILE A 152 19.30 -6.07 2.04
C ILE A 152 18.19 -6.36 3.05
N TRP A 153 16.97 -6.64 2.57
CA TRP A 153 15.85 -6.95 3.44
C TRP A 153 16.10 -8.21 4.28
N GLN A 154 16.66 -9.27 3.69
CA GLN A 154 17.00 -10.52 4.39
C GLN A 154 18.11 -10.31 5.43
N SER A 155 19.06 -9.41 5.16
CA SER A 155 20.18 -9.11 6.08
C SER A 155 19.77 -8.20 7.24
N THR A 156 18.74 -7.38 7.08
CA THR A 156 18.34 -6.35 8.06
C THR A 156 17.24 -6.79 9.02
N GLU A 157 16.74 -8.03 8.93
CA GLU A 157 15.62 -8.55 9.72
C GLU A 157 14.38 -7.63 9.71
N SER A 158 14.28 -6.79 8.69
CA SER A 158 13.15 -5.85 8.56
C SER A 158 11.85 -6.63 8.28
N PRO A 159 10.70 -6.26 8.89
CA PRO A 159 9.45 -6.95 8.65
C PRO A 159 8.93 -6.78 7.20
N LYS A 160 9.48 -5.83 6.44
CA LYS A 160 9.06 -5.57 5.05
C LYS A 160 10.11 -4.76 4.29
N ILE A 161 10.07 -4.84 2.95
CA ILE A 161 10.86 -3.97 2.08
C ILE A 161 10.25 -2.57 2.11
N THR A 162 10.92 -1.66 2.80
CA THR A 162 10.51 -0.26 2.95
C THR A 162 11.15 0.62 1.87
N SER A 163 10.72 1.87 1.78
CA SER A 163 11.38 2.88 0.94
C SER A 163 12.88 3.06 1.27
N ALA A 164 13.29 2.83 2.52
CA ALA A 164 14.70 2.87 2.92
C ALA A 164 15.51 1.72 2.32
N VAL A 165 14.98 0.50 2.37
CA VAL A 165 15.61 -0.69 1.77
C VAL A 165 15.74 -0.52 0.26
N LEU A 166 14.70 -0.02 -0.40
CA LEU A 166 14.73 0.24 -1.85
C LEU A 166 15.71 1.37 -2.21
N ALA A 167 15.79 2.41 -1.41
CA ALA A 167 16.75 3.50 -1.63
C ALA A 167 18.21 3.04 -1.47
N ALA A 168 18.47 2.05 -0.64
CA ALA A 168 19.79 1.44 -0.49
C ALA A 168 20.13 0.45 -1.61
N ALA A 169 19.14 -0.04 -2.35
CA ALA A 169 19.28 -0.98 -3.46
C ALA A 169 19.49 -0.30 -4.83
N ILE A 170 19.23 1.01 -4.96
CA ILE A 170 19.45 1.82 -6.17
C ILE A 170 20.91 2.21 -6.30
#